data_0f67f8546f1f0b8d8d4700f9c6f9adfd
#
_entry.id   0f67f8546f1f0b8d8d4700f9c6f9adfd
#
_cell.length_a   1.000
_cell.length_b   1.000
_cell.length_c   1.000
_cell.angle_alpha   90.00
_cell.angle_beta   90.00
_cell.angle_gamma   90.00
#
_symmetry.space_group_name_H-M   'P 1'
#
loop_
_entity.id
_entity.type
_entity.pdbx_description
1 polymer ?
#
loop_
_entity_poly.entity_id
_entity_poly.type
_entity_poly.pdbx_seq_one_letter_code
_entity_poly.pdbx_strand_id
1 'polypeptide(L)'
;MEPFEQHTGIAASLIQINIDTDAIIPSREIKSVSKKGLENGLFAEWRYTSLNTRKETPAFILNQEPYRRASFILTGENFGCGSSREHAVWALYQWGIRAIVAPSFGSIFYSNCIQNGILPVLLETEKIRKLKTFVELNPAINQLTVDLKDATIIAGNDIRYSFEIEPNNQQNLLQGLDAIGSTLKIIPTIEAFEKNDHRNRPWVYFK
;
A
#
# COMPACT_ATOMS: atom_id res chain seq x y z
N MET A 1 -11.77 -2.87 5.43
CA MET A 1 -10.44 -2.41 5.89
C MET A 1 -10.59 -1.31 6.93
N GLU A 2 -9.51 -0.90 7.62
CA GLU A 2 -9.58 0.26 8.52
C GLU A 2 -9.64 1.56 7.72
N PRO A 3 -10.45 2.57 8.16
CA PRO A 3 -10.44 3.91 7.58
C PRO A 3 -9.03 4.54 7.64
N PHE A 4 -8.66 5.24 6.58
CA PHE A 4 -7.39 5.93 6.48
C PHE A 4 -7.65 7.43 6.29
N GLU A 5 -7.48 8.23 7.33
CA GLU A 5 -7.60 9.70 7.21
C GLU A 5 -6.24 10.38 7.19
N GLN A 6 -5.45 10.15 8.23
CA GLN A 6 -4.12 10.70 8.40
C GLN A 6 -3.22 9.65 9.03
N HIS A 7 -1.97 9.59 8.61
CA HIS A 7 -0.98 8.69 9.20
C HIS A 7 0.36 9.38 9.34
N THR A 8 1.00 9.21 10.50
CA THR A 8 2.35 9.69 10.79
C THR A 8 3.24 8.52 11.19
N GLY A 9 4.43 8.44 10.63
CA GLY A 9 5.34 7.36 10.99
C GLY A 9 6.72 7.41 10.34
N ILE A 10 7.53 6.43 10.68
CA ILE A 10 8.90 6.27 10.19
C ILE A 10 8.87 5.83 8.74
N ALA A 11 9.74 6.43 7.92
CA ALA A 11 9.89 6.08 6.52
C ALA A 11 11.21 5.34 6.27
N ALA A 12 11.12 4.20 5.60
CA ALA A 12 12.28 3.45 5.11
C ALA A 12 12.52 3.77 3.63
N SER A 13 13.77 4.10 3.27
CA SER A 13 14.16 4.44 1.90
C SER A 13 14.69 3.21 1.17
N LEU A 14 13.89 2.66 0.26
CA LEU A 14 14.25 1.59 -0.68
C LEU A 14 14.26 2.13 -2.10
N ILE A 15 15.20 3.05 -2.40
CA ILE A 15 15.24 3.77 -3.69
C ILE A 15 15.83 2.87 -4.78
N GLN A 16 15.03 1.90 -5.21
CA GLN A 16 15.33 1.01 -6.34
C GLN A 16 14.16 1.06 -7.33
N ILE A 17 14.45 0.96 -8.61
CA ILE A 17 13.45 0.85 -9.67
C ILE A 17 13.06 -0.63 -9.85
N ASN A 18 11.84 -0.87 -10.35
CA ASN A 18 11.36 -2.21 -10.70
C ASN A 18 11.42 -3.21 -9.54
N ILE A 19 11.15 -2.77 -8.31
CA ILE A 19 10.92 -3.71 -7.21
C ILE A 19 9.64 -4.48 -7.51
N ASP A 20 9.78 -5.71 -7.95
CA ASP A 20 8.65 -6.55 -8.35
C ASP A 20 8.00 -7.28 -7.16
N THR A 21 6.86 -7.90 -7.41
CA THR A 21 6.11 -8.61 -6.37
C THR A 21 6.83 -9.86 -5.84
N ASP A 22 7.76 -10.46 -6.60
CA ASP A 22 8.61 -11.55 -6.12
C ASP A 22 9.70 -11.07 -5.16
N ALA A 23 10.28 -9.89 -5.41
CA ALA A 23 11.19 -9.25 -4.47
C ALA A 23 10.46 -8.84 -3.17
N ILE A 24 9.21 -8.35 -3.27
CA ILE A 24 8.41 -7.98 -2.10
C ILE A 24 8.06 -9.23 -1.28
N ILE A 25 7.53 -10.29 -1.91
CA ILE A 25 7.29 -11.57 -1.27
C ILE A 25 7.53 -12.72 -2.25
N PRO A 26 8.62 -13.50 -2.09
CA PRO A 26 8.88 -14.65 -2.94
C PRO A 26 7.79 -15.71 -2.83
N SER A 27 7.45 -16.38 -3.93
CA SER A 27 6.39 -17.39 -3.99
C SER A 27 6.53 -18.49 -2.92
N ARG A 28 7.75 -18.88 -2.57
CA ARG A 28 8.03 -19.88 -1.52
C ARG A 28 7.63 -19.43 -0.11
N GLU A 29 7.42 -18.15 0.12
CA GLU A 29 6.94 -17.60 1.39
C GLU A 29 5.41 -17.61 1.49
N ILE A 30 4.71 -17.82 0.38
CA ILE A 30 3.25 -17.88 0.29
C ILE A 30 2.83 -19.36 0.53
N LYS A 31 2.80 -19.76 1.79
CA LYS A 31 2.53 -21.16 2.17
C LYS A 31 1.05 -21.47 2.42
N SER A 32 0.21 -20.46 2.49
CA SER A 32 -1.22 -20.64 2.75
C SER A 32 -2.02 -19.50 2.09
N VAL A 33 -3.32 -19.73 1.94
CA VAL A 33 -4.29 -18.71 1.50
C VAL A 33 -4.63 -17.69 2.60
N SER A 34 -4.07 -17.86 3.81
CA SER A 34 -4.30 -16.96 4.93
C SER A 34 -3.56 -15.63 4.71
N LYS A 35 -4.22 -14.55 5.08
CA LYS A 35 -3.59 -13.21 5.12
C LYS A 35 -2.62 -13.03 6.30
N LYS A 36 -2.51 -14.01 7.23
CA LYS A 36 -1.71 -13.87 8.45
C LYS A 36 -0.33 -14.53 8.30
N GLY A 37 0.71 -13.89 8.86
CA GLY A 37 2.07 -14.43 8.92
C GLY A 37 2.92 -14.12 7.69
N LEU A 38 2.40 -13.32 6.74
CA LEU A 38 3.11 -12.99 5.51
C LEU A 38 4.22 -11.95 5.72
N GLU A 39 4.16 -11.16 6.80
CA GLU A 39 5.20 -10.20 7.20
C GLU A 39 6.58 -10.85 7.37
N ASN A 40 6.60 -12.13 7.75
CA ASN A 40 7.85 -12.89 7.84
C ASN A 40 8.51 -13.12 6.48
N GLY A 41 7.71 -13.21 5.42
CA GLY A 41 8.17 -13.38 4.05
C GLY A 41 8.48 -12.06 3.33
N LEU A 42 8.14 -10.90 3.94
CA LEU A 42 8.37 -9.60 3.34
C LEU A 42 9.86 -9.38 3.04
N PHE A 43 10.19 -9.08 1.78
CA PHE A 43 11.57 -8.92 1.29
C PHE A 43 12.52 -10.04 1.75
N ALA A 44 12.05 -11.28 1.82
CA ALA A 44 12.80 -12.38 2.44
C ALA A 44 14.17 -12.61 1.82
N GLU A 45 14.34 -12.41 0.51
CA GLU A 45 15.64 -12.53 -0.18
C GLU A 45 16.65 -11.45 0.22
N TRP A 46 16.18 -10.29 0.61
CA TRP A 46 17.02 -9.17 1.04
C TRP A 46 17.19 -9.11 2.56
N ARG A 47 16.14 -9.52 3.28
CA ARG A 47 16.12 -9.51 4.75
C ARG A 47 16.97 -10.58 5.38
N TYR A 48 17.14 -11.73 4.71
CA TYR A 48 17.82 -12.86 5.29
C TYR A 48 19.03 -13.31 4.46
N THR A 49 20.16 -13.55 5.14
CA THR A 49 21.36 -14.16 4.53
C THR A 49 21.16 -15.66 4.29
N SER A 50 20.26 -16.29 5.05
CA SER A 50 19.87 -17.69 4.90
C SER A 50 18.37 -17.81 5.18
N LEU A 51 17.63 -18.28 4.20
CA LEU A 51 16.19 -18.46 4.30
C LEU A 51 15.80 -19.59 5.25
N ASN A 52 16.64 -20.63 5.36
CA ASN A 52 16.38 -21.75 6.24
C ASN A 52 16.50 -21.37 7.72
N THR A 53 17.52 -20.59 8.07
CA THR A 53 17.80 -20.19 9.46
C THR A 53 17.20 -18.84 9.82
N ARG A 54 16.64 -18.11 8.84
CA ARG A 54 16.13 -16.75 9.01
C ARG A 54 17.14 -15.79 9.66
N LYS A 55 18.45 -16.03 9.39
CA LYS A 55 19.50 -15.12 9.87
C LYS A 55 19.39 -13.80 9.11
N GLU A 56 19.12 -12.73 9.84
CA GLU A 56 18.93 -11.41 9.24
C GLU A 56 20.19 -10.88 8.59
N THR A 57 20.02 -10.17 7.47
CA THR A 57 21.03 -9.37 6.79
C THR A 57 21.14 -8.01 7.51
N PRO A 58 22.21 -7.71 8.25
CA PRO A 58 22.27 -6.48 9.06
C PRO A 58 22.22 -5.21 8.22
N ALA A 59 22.68 -5.26 6.96
CA ALA A 59 22.70 -4.13 6.06
C ALA A 59 21.33 -3.79 5.46
N PHE A 60 20.34 -4.69 5.53
CA PHE A 60 19.03 -4.41 4.98
C PHE A 60 18.25 -3.46 5.89
N ILE A 61 17.73 -2.36 5.32
CA ILE A 61 17.17 -1.24 6.06
C ILE A 61 16.07 -1.66 7.05
N LEU A 62 15.12 -2.53 6.66
CA LEU A 62 14.03 -2.94 7.55
C LEU A 62 14.48 -3.87 8.70
N ASN A 63 15.74 -4.34 8.69
CA ASN A 63 16.34 -5.08 9.81
C ASN A 63 17.04 -4.16 10.82
N GLN A 64 17.09 -2.85 10.55
CA GLN A 64 17.76 -1.86 11.38
C GLN A 64 16.76 -1.03 12.19
N GLU A 65 17.14 -0.65 13.41
CA GLU A 65 16.38 0.36 14.16
C GLU A 65 16.68 1.78 13.61
N PRO A 66 15.66 2.66 13.51
CA PRO A 66 14.28 2.45 13.94
C PRO A 66 13.35 1.88 12.83
N TYR A 67 13.88 1.50 11.67
CA TYR A 67 13.11 1.12 10.47
C TYR A 67 12.33 -0.18 10.60
N ARG A 68 12.59 -1.00 11.64
CA ARG A 68 11.74 -2.16 11.96
C ARG A 68 10.28 -1.76 12.21
N ARG A 69 10.06 -0.50 12.58
CA ARG A 69 8.74 0.10 12.82
C ARG A 69 8.33 1.04 11.69
N ALA A 70 8.96 0.92 10.53
CA ALA A 70 8.60 1.75 9.38
C ALA A 70 7.15 1.47 8.97
N SER A 71 6.42 2.55 8.74
CA SER A 71 5.06 2.53 8.18
C SER A 71 4.97 3.24 6.83
N PHE A 72 6.08 3.83 6.38
CA PHE A 72 6.25 4.37 5.03
C PHE A 72 7.42 3.69 4.32
N ILE A 73 7.25 3.50 3.01
CA ILE A 73 8.34 3.17 2.09
C ILE A 73 8.48 4.30 1.07
N LEU A 74 9.69 4.85 0.95
CA LEU A 74 10.09 5.69 -0.17
C LEU A 74 10.83 4.83 -1.17
N THR A 75 10.41 4.81 -2.43
CA THR A 75 10.96 3.90 -3.44
C THR A 75 11.13 4.55 -4.80
N GLY A 76 11.72 3.82 -5.75
CA GLY A 76 11.90 4.23 -7.12
C GLY A 76 10.69 3.89 -8.01
N GLU A 77 10.88 4.06 -9.30
CA GLU A 77 9.86 3.83 -10.32
C GLU A 77 9.41 2.38 -10.40
N ASN A 78 8.14 2.20 -10.83
CA ASN A 78 7.55 0.91 -11.17
C ASN A 78 7.56 -0.09 -9.99
N PHE A 79 7.25 0.40 -8.79
CA PHE A 79 7.16 -0.44 -7.59
C PHE A 79 5.96 -1.40 -7.66
N GLY A 80 6.18 -2.65 -7.28
CA GLY A 80 5.14 -3.68 -7.33
C GLY A 80 4.83 -4.16 -8.75
N CYS A 81 5.77 -4.01 -9.69
CA CYS A 81 5.65 -4.58 -11.04
C CYS A 81 5.66 -6.12 -11.00
N GLY A 82 5.51 -6.75 -12.17
CA GLY A 82 5.53 -8.20 -12.31
C GLY A 82 4.16 -8.85 -12.09
N SER A 83 4.13 -9.97 -11.39
CA SER A 83 2.94 -10.79 -11.24
C SER A 83 1.85 -10.15 -10.36
N SER A 84 0.58 -10.41 -10.69
CA SER A 84 -0.60 -9.95 -9.93
C SER A 84 -0.70 -10.65 -8.57
N ARG A 85 0.15 -10.29 -7.61
CA ARG A 85 0.18 -10.92 -6.28
C ARG A 85 -0.33 -9.98 -5.21
N GLU A 86 -1.56 -10.17 -4.82
CA GLU A 86 -2.14 -9.43 -3.69
C GLU A 86 -1.41 -9.74 -2.36
N HIS A 87 -0.79 -10.91 -2.25
CA HIS A 87 0.05 -11.31 -1.11
C HIS A 87 1.20 -10.33 -0.82
N ALA A 88 1.73 -9.65 -1.86
CA ALA A 88 2.75 -8.63 -1.69
C ALA A 88 2.21 -7.45 -0.86
N VAL A 89 0.98 -7.02 -1.14
CA VAL A 89 0.30 -5.96 -0.39
C VAL A 89 -0.04 -6.42 1.02
N TRP A 90 -0.50 -7.66 1.18
CA TRP A 90 -0.79 -8.23 2.51
C TRP A 90 0.46 -8.32 3.39
N ALA A 91 1.60 -8.73 2.83
CA ALA A 91 2.86 -8.79 3.56
C ALA A 91 3.31 -7.39 4.03
N LEU A 92 3.22 -6.39 3.17
CA LEU A 92 3.50 -4.99 3.50
C LEU A 92 2.57 -4.47 4.59
N TYR A 93 1.26 -4.70 4.45
CA TYR A 93 0.26 -4.27 5.44
C TYR A 93 0.49 -4.91 6.80
N GLN A 94 0.79 -6.20 6.85
CA GLN A 94 1.06 -6.93 8.09
C GLN A 94 2.37 -6.51 8.76
N TRP A 95 3.37 -6.11 7.97
CA TRP A 95 4.58 -5.47 8.52
C TRP A 95 4.26 -4.16 9.25
N GLY A 96 3.20 -3.48 8.86
CA GLY A 96 2.81 -2.18 9.38
C GLY A 96 2.91 -1.05 8.36
N ILE A 97 3.24 -1.35 7.09
CA ILE A 97 3.26 -0.33 6.05
C ILE A 97 1.83 0.18 5.80
N ARG A 98 1.69 1.50 5.79
CA ARG A 98 0.43 2.21 5.56
C ARG A 98 0.46 3.10 4.33
N ALA A 99 1.64 3.60 3.95
CA ALA A 99 1.82 4.38 2.72
C ALA A 99 3.12 4.02 2.01
N ILE A 100 3.07 4.05 0.68
CA ILE A 100 4.22 3.83 -0.19
C ILE A 100 4.30 5.01 -1.14
N VAL A 101 5.46 5.65 -1.23
CA VAL A 101 5.70 6.84 -2.06
C VAL A 101 6.64 6.46 -3.18
N ALA A 102 6.17 6.56 -4.41
CA ALA A 102 6.91 6.19 -5.61
C ALA A 102 6.60 7.12 -6.79
N PRO A 103 7.49 7.24 -7.78
CA PRO A 103 7.17 7.93 -9.03
C PRO A 103 6.13 7.20 -9.88
N SER A 104 6.10 5.87 -9.79
CA SER A 104 5.11 5.04 -10.46
C SER A 104 4.98 3.66 -9.79
N PHE A 105 3.88 2.99 -10.06
CA PHE A 105 3.54 1.65 -9.54
C PHE A 105 3.13 0.71 -10.67
N GLY A 106 3.27 -0.58 -10.47
CA GLY A 106 2.54 -1.57 -11.25
C GLY A 106 1.02 -1.35 -11.07
N SER A 107 0.26 -1.32 -12.15
CA SER A 107 -1.17 -0.94 -12.12
C SER A 107 -2.01 -1.82 -11.21
N ILE A 108 -1.80 -3.15 -11.26
CA ILE A 108 -2.52 -4.11 -10.42
C ILE A 108 -2.10 -3.96 -8.95
N PHE A 109 -0.80 -3.74 -8.70
CA PHE A 109 -0.30 -3.51 -7.34
C PHE A 109 -0.89 -2.24 -6.73
N TYR A 110 -0.98 -1.14 -7.49
CA TYR A 110 -1.64 0.10 -7.07
C TYR A 110 -3.09 -0.17 -6.63
N SER A 111 -3.87 -0.86 -7.46
CA SER A 111 -5.26 -1.20 -7.15
C SER A 111 -5.37 -2.09 -5.91
N ASN A 112 -4.49 -3.07 -5.76
CA ASN A 112 -4.44 -3.95 -4.60
C ASN A 112 -4.09 -3.16 -3.31
N CYS A 113 -3.21 -2.16 -3.38
CA CYS A 113 -2.91 -1.29 -2.25
C CYS A 113 -4.18 -0.58 -1.75
N ILE A 114 -4.91 0.07 -2.65
CA ILE A 114 -6.18 0.75 -2.33
C ILE A 114 -7.17 -0.22 -1.67
N GLN A 115 -7.35 -1.41 -2.23
CA GLN A 115 -8.30 -2.41 -1.73
C GLN A 115 -7.93 -2.98 -0.36
N ASN A 116 -6.66 -2.91 0.03
CA ASN A 116 -6.17 -3.46 1.29
C ASN A 116 -5.74 -2.40 2.31
N GLY A 117 -6.02 -1.10 2.08
CA GLY A 117 -5.78 -0.05 3.06
C GLY A 117 -4.33 0.44 3.14
N ILE A 118 -3.55 0.26 2.09
CA ILE A 118 -2.25 0.94 1.90
C ILE A 118 -2.47 2.09 0.92
N LEU A 119 -1.98 3.28 1.25
CA LEU A 119 -2.03 4.45 0.38
C LEU A 119 -0.82 4.48 -0.56
N PRO A 120 -0.99 4.26 -1.88
CA PRO A 120 0.06 4.48 -2.86
C PRO A 120 0.09 5.96 -3.26
N VAL A 121 1.15 6.67 -2.90
CA VAL A 121 1.35 8.10 -3.17
C VAL A 121 2.25 8.27 -4.39
N LEU A 122 1.73 8.91 -5.42
CA LEU A 122 2.50 9.26 -6.62
C LEU A 122 3.18 10.62 -6.43
N LEU A 123 4.51 10.63 -6.47
CA LEU A 123 5.31 11.85 -6.40
C LEU A 123 6.50 11.77 -7.37
N GLU A 124 6.90 12.92 -7.88
CA GLU A 124 8.09 13.07 -8.71
C GLU A 124 9.36 12.65 -7.96
N THR A 125 10.30 12.05 -8.67
CA THR A 125 11.57 11.55 -8.13
C THR A 125 12.32 12.59 -7.28
N GLU A 126 12.33 13.86 -7.72
CA GLU A 126 13.03 14.93 -7.00
C GLU A 126 12.37 15.25 -5.64
N LYS A 127 11.04 15.19 -5.56
CA LYS A 127 10.32 15.36 -4.30
C LYS A 127 10.62 14.19 -3.34
N ILE A 128 10.66 12.96 -3.87
CA ILE A 128 11.01 11.77 -3.08
C ILE A 128 12.44 11.86 -2.56
N ARG A 129 13.40 12.35 -3.35
CA ARG A 129 14.78 12.57 -2.89
C ARG A 129 14.86 13.55 -1.72
N LYS A 130 14.08 14.64 -1.76
CA LYS A 130 14.01 15.61 -0.64
C LYS A 130 13.41 14.97 0.62
N LEU A 131 12.32 14.19 0.49
CA LEU A 131 11.75 13.43 1.59
C LEU A 131 12.78 12.44 2.17
N LYS A 132 13.49 11.69 1.31
CA LYS A 132 14.57 10.79 1.71
C LYS A 132 15.62 11.52 2.54
N THR A 133 16.16 12.62 2.02
CA THR A 133 17.17 13.41 2.72
C THR A 133 16.69 13.84 4.11
N PHE A 134 15.44 14.29 4.22
CA PHE A 134 14.85 14.70 5.49
C PHE A 134 14.76 13.53 6.49
N VAL A 135 14.19 12.40 6.09
CA VAL A 135 13.95 11.26 7.00
C VAL A 135 15.26 10.60 7.44
N GLU A 136 16.29 10.58 6.59
CA GLU A 136 17.58 9.94 6.88
C GLU A 136 18.47 10.77 7.82
N LEU A 137 18.21 12.08 7.99
CA LEU A 137 18.93 12.91 8.97
C LEU A 137 18.72 12.44 10.42
N ASN A 138 17.50 12.05 10.77
CA ASN A 138 17.18 11.44 12.06
C ASN A 138 15.92 10.58 11.93
N PRO A 139 16.06 9.32 11.56
CA PRO A 139 14.91 8.48 11.21
C PRO A 139 13.88 8.29 12.32
N ALA A 140 14.27 8.36 13.57
CA ALA A 140 13.35 8.21 14.71
C ALA A 140 12.48 9.46 14.93
N ILE A 141 12.99 10.63 14.58
CA ILE A 141 12.35 11.94 14.84
C ILE A 141 11.72 12.48 13.55
N ASN A 142 12.43 12.41 12.44
CA ASN A 142 12.02 12.97 11.15
C ASN A 142 11.02 12.04 10.45
N GLN A 143 9.81 12.00 11.00
CA GLN A 143 8.73 11.18 10.48
C GLN A 143 8.01 11.90 9.33
N LEU A 144 7.33 11.12 8.49
CA LEU A 144 6.41 11.63 7.49
C LEU A 144 4.99 11.60 8.01
N THR A 145 4.21 12.58 7.61
CA THR A 145 2.76 12.60 7.80
C THR A 145 2.10 12.65 6.43
N VAL A 146 1.13 11.78 6.19
CA VAL A 146 0.24 11.88 5.03
C VAL A 146 -1.16 12.20 5.51
N ASP A 147 -1.77 13.21 4.89
CA ASP A 147 -3.18 13.56 5.07
C ASP A 147 -3.92 13.22 3.78
N LEU A 148 -4.84 12.27 3.87
CA LEU A 148 -5.57 11.80 2.71
C LEU A 148 -6.72 12.74 2.33
N LYS A 149 -7.30 13.49 3.28
CA LYS A 149 -8.37 14.46 2.97
C LYS A 149 -7.84 15.58 2.08
N ASP A 150 -6.69 16.12 2.46
CA ASP A 150 -6.02 17.20 1.73
C ASP A 150 -5.14 16.69 0.58
N ALA A 151 -4.99 15.35 0.45
CA ALA A 151 -4.08 14.69 -0.48
C ALA A 151 -2.66 15.31 -0.42
N THR A 152 -2.10 15.40 0.79
CA THR A 152 -0.79 15.98 1.04
C THR A 152 0.12 15.05 1.84
N ILE A 153 1.43 15.11 1.55
CA ILE A 153 2.49 14.52 2.37
C ILE A 153 3.34 15.64 2.95
N ILE A 154 3.67 15.50 4.24
CA ILE A 154 4.33 16.53 5.06
C ILE A 154 5.57 15.92 5.69
N ALA A 155 6.67 16.66 5.67
CA ALA A 155 7.91 16.31 6.32
C ALA A 155 8.48 17.54 7.08
N GLY A 156 8.44 17.49 8.41
CA GLY A 156 8.75 18.66 9.24
C GLY A 156 7.79 19.81 9.03
N ASN A 157 8.30 21.03 9.22
CA ASN A 157 7.49 22.26 9.08
C ASN A 157 7.51 22.84 7.66
N ASP A 158 8.53 22.53 6.87
CA ASP A 158 8.84 23.26 5.64
C ASP A 158 8.55 22.46 4.36
N ILE A 159 8.38 21.15 4.45
CA ILE A 159 8.17 20.29 3.29
C ILE A 159 6.73 19.82 3.26
N ARG A 160 5.98 20.30 2.27
CA ARG A 160 4.61 19.84 1.98
C ARG A 160 4.47 19.65 0.48
N TYR A 161 4.02 18.48 0.07
CA TYR A 161 3.72 18.17 -1.33
C TYR A 161 2.30 17.65 -1.46
N SER A 162 1.57 18.16 -2.46
CA SER A 162 0.30 17.58 -2.87
C SER A 162 0.55 16.40 -3.81
N PHE A 163 -0.33 15.42 -3.75
CA PHE A 163 -0.36 14.28 -4.67
C PHE A 163 -1.77 14.11 -5.24
N GLU A 164 -1.85 13.42 -6.38
CA GLU A 164 -3.12 13.09 -7.00
C GLU A 164 -3.58 11.71 -6.59
N ILE A 165 -4.87 11.59 -6.31
CA ILE A 165 -5.55 10.32 -6.08
C ILE A 165 -6.94 10.39 -6.71
N GLU A 166 -7.36 9.32 -7.34
CA GLU A 166 -8.69 9.25 -7.95
C GLU A 166 -9.77 9.36 -6.85
N PRO A 167 -10.82 10.20 -7.04
CA PRO A 167 -11.80 10.51 -6.00
C PRO A 167 -12.48 9.29 -5.37
N ASN A 168 -12.80 8.26 -6.16
CA ASN A 168 -13.41 7.04 -5.63
C ASN A 168 -12.42 6.26 -4.74
N ASN A 169 -11.14 6.19 -5.13
CA ASN A 169 -10.09 5.55 -4.34
C ASN A 169 -9.87 6.29 -3.01
N GLN A 170 -9.83 7.63 -3.06
CA GLN A 170 -9.73 8.46 -1.87
C GLN A 170 -10.90 8.20 -0.91
N GLN A 171 -12.12 8.19 -1.43
CA GLN A 171 -13.31 7.96 -0.63
C GLN A 171 -13.36 6.55 -0.04
N ASN A 172 -12.96 5.54 -0.79
CA ASN A 172 -12.89 4.15 -0.31
C ASN A 172 -11.89 4.00 0.84
N LEU A 173 -10.70 4.59 0.73
CA LEU A 173 -9.71 4.59 1.79
C LEU A 173 -10.20 5.37 3.03
N LEU A 174 -10.74 6.58 2.84
CA LEU A 174 -11.28 7.40 3.95
C LEU A 174 -12.37 6.68 4.74
N GLN A 175 -13.19 5.87 4.05
CA GLN A 175 -14.30 5.16 4.67
C GLN A 175 -13.97 3.71 5.07
N GLY A 176 -12.76 3.24 4.75
CA GLY A 176 -12.35 1.87 5.03
C GLY A 176 -13.12 0.83 4.21
N LEU A 177 -13.57 1.16 3.00
CA LEU A 177 -14.40 0.30 2.16
C LEU A 177 -13.55 -0.50 1.18
N ASP A 178 -13.87 -1.78 1.07
CA ASP A 178 -13.47 -2.62 -0.05
C ASP A 178 -14.54 -2.55 -1.17
N ALA A 179 -14.32 -3.28 -2.27
CA ALA A 179 -15.24 -3.30 -3.40
C ALA A 179 -16.65 -3.77 -3.01
N ILE A 180 -16.73 -4.75 -2.09
CA ILE A 180 -18.01 -5.26 -1.59
C ILE A 180 -18.71 -4.20 -0.72
N GLY A 181 -17.99 -3.60 0.22
CA GLY A 181 -18.50 -2.55 1.09
C GLY A 181 -19.02 -1.34 0.32
N SER A 182 -18.34 -0.96 -0.77
CA SER A 182 -18.78 0.11 -1.66
C SER A 182 -20.10 -0.24 -2.36
N THR A 183 -20.23 -1.48 -2.86
CA THR A 183 -21.48 -1.97 -3.49
C THR A 183 -22.63 -2.04 -2.49
N LEU A 184 -22.37 -2.51 -1.27
CA LEU A 184 -23.38 -2.61 -0.21
C LEU A 184 -24.02 -1.26 0.17
N LYS A 185 -23.31 -0.15 -0.03
CA LYS A 185 -23.88 1.19 0.21
C LYS A 185 -24.98 1.59 -0.77
N ILE A 186 -24.97 1.04 -1.97
CA ILE A 186 -25.94 1.36 -3.02
C ILE A 186 -27.01 0.26 -3.19
N ILE A 187 -27.10 -0.69 -2.24
CA ILE A 187 -28.14 -1.76 -2.26
C ILE A 187 -29.54 -1.21 -2.56
N PRO A 188 -30.05 -0.14 -1.93
CA PRO A 188 -31.40 0.35 -2.23
C PRO A 188 -31.58 0.76 -3.69
N THR A 189 -30.52 1.30 -4.32
CA THR A 189 -30.53 1.66 -5.75
C THR A 189 -30.52 0.42 -6.63
N ILE A 190 -29.76 -0.61 -6.26
CA ILE A 190 -29.69 -1.91 -6.97
C ILE A 190 -31.05 -2.59 -6.91
N GLU A 191 -31.65 -2.70 -5.74
CA GLU A 191 -32.99 -3.31 -5.54
C GLU A 191 -34.08 -2.56 -6.32
N ALA A 192 -34.02 -1.23 -6.34
CA ALA A 192 -34.95 -0.42 -7.13
C ALA A 192 -34.80 -0.68 -8.64
N PHE A 193 -33.53 -0.78 -9.11
CA PHE A 193 -33.24 -1.13 -10.50
C PHE A 193 -33.77 -2.52 -10.83
N GLU A 194 -33.43 -3.54 -10.04
CA GLU A 194 -33.85 -4.93 -10.26
C GLU A 194 -35.38 -5.04 -10.31
N LYS A 195 -36.09 -4.39 -9.37
CA LYS A 195 -37.56 -4.39 -9.36
C LYS A 195 -38.17 -3.77 -10.61
N ASN A 196 -37.58 -2.71 -11.13
CA ASN A 196 -38.03 -2.06 -12.36
C ASN A 196 -37.68 -2.92 -13.59
N ASP A 197 -36.49 -3.44 -13.63
CA ASP A 197 -35.98 -4.26 -14.74
C ASP A 197 -36.74 -5.57 -14.86
N HIS A 198 -37.06 -6.21 -13.73
CA HIS A 198 -37.90 -7.43 -13.74
C HIS A 198 -39.28 -7.19 -14.34
N ARG A 199 -39.84 -5.97 -14.19
CA ARG A 199 -41.14 -5.61 -14.84
C ARG A 199 -40.97 -5.37 -16.33
N ASN A 200 -39.90 -4.72 -16.74
CA ASN A 200 -39.67 -4.29 -18.12
C ASN A 200 -39.07 -5.40 -18.99
N ARG A 201 -38.28 -6.29 -18.37
CA ARG A 201 -37.55 -7.37 -19.06
C ARG A 201 -37.68 -8.73 -18.33
N PRO A 202 -38.92 -9.23 -18.08
CA PRO A 202 -39.11 -10.44 -17.28
C PRO A 202 -38.43 -11.68 -17.86
N TRP A 203 -38.14 -11.69 -19.16
CA TRP A 203 -37.46 -12.78 -19.85
C TRP A 203 -35.97 -12.92 -19.55
N VAL A 204 -35.35 -11.92 -18.91
CA VAL A 204 -33.92 -11.95 -18.46
C VAL A 204 -33.77 -12.73 -17.15
N TYR A 205 -34.83 -12.83 -16.37
CA TYR A 205 -34.82 -13.46 -15.05
C TYR A 205 -35.41 -14.88 -15.18
N PHE A 206 -34.53 -15.87 -15.14
CA PHE A 206 -34.94 -17.27 -15.08
C PHE A 206 -35.41 -17.62 -13.67
N LYS A 207 -36.51 -18.40 -13.61
CA LYS A 207 -37.00 -18.99 -12.37
C LYS A 207 -36.20 -20.24 -12.04
#